data_0596315bffd306a1e147a9610f7dd181
#
_entry.id   0596315bffd306a1e147a9610f7dd181
#
_cell.length_a   1.000
_cell.length_b   1.000
_cell.length_c   1.000
_cell.angle_alpha   90.00
_cell.angle_beta   90.00
_cell.angle_gamma   90.00
#
_symmetry.space_group_name_H-M   'P 1'
#
loop_
_entity.id
_entity.type
_entity.pdbx_description
1 polymer ?
#
loop_
_entity_poly.entity_id
_entity_poly.type
_entity_poly.pdbx_seq_one_letter_code
_entity_poly.pdbx_strand_id
1 'polypeptide(L)'
;MRRFLIITLVLFPFFSLAQNLRSGGKLDPEQANMDIRHYTIALTVDPSVQSIDGYLEADLILAKPAARLVFDLTQVLRVKKIWVNGKEHKYEHRDHKIFIPAAASFAAGKQKVKIAYGGIPAIAERAPWIGGFQWEKDSKGNPWIAISCQGEGAKVFFPCKDHPSDEPNEGADMIITVPKGLSVAGPGLLKKLSHKRGWSTFHWKTNYTISNYCLVFNVGKYKLVSRDYITIEGNKVSMQFYVLEENAARAENHLDVLERSCRVLEKYFGEYPWVKEKIGIAETPHLGMEHQTMNAYGNKYQYTKLGGQDFDWLLHHEFGHEWWANKVTNRDWAHMWIQEGICSYGDALIVRDMDGEDAYIKRMQQTARNCQNKLPIVQGEEIDSDQTYHGDIYGKGAFFMHTLRYVLGDEIFFPTLKKLATDPQYTYDNTVITADVEKLFSNAYGKSLQPLFHLFLYTTDKLEINIRQVDADKYSISVVNLEMPIPIDIVTDTGTKRITIGSKPETITSQTMIQVDPKVYYLKKLVYE
;
A
#
# COMPACT_ATOMS: atom_id res chain seq x y z
N MET A 1 11.44 16.39 -70.22
CA MET A 1 12.15 15.72 -69.13
C MET A 1 11.63 16.32 -67.79
N ARG A 2 10.70 15.66 -67.11
CA ARG A 2 10.22 16.06 -65.79
C ARG A 2 11.03 15.30 -64.74
N ARG A 3 11.78 16.03 -63.89
CA ARG A 3 12.51 15.46 -62.78
C ARG A 3 11.55 15.28 -61.61
N PHE A 4 11.31 14.02 -61.19
CA PHE A 4 10.62 13.69 -59.95
C PHE A 4 11.61 13.80 -58.78
N LEU A 5 11.31 14.66 -57.84
CA LEU A 5 12.03 14.78 -56.58
C LEU A 5 11.41 13.77 -55.60
N ILE A 6 12.14 12.70 -55.27
CA ILE A 6 11.75 11.73 -54.24
C ILE A 6 12.21 12.29 -52.90
N ILE A 7 11.24 12.74 -52.07
CA ILE A 7 11.49 13.11 -50.68
C ILE A 7 11.43 11.82 -49.87
N THR A 8 12.58 11.33 -49.44
CA THR A 8 12.66 10.20 -48.50
C THR A 8 12.37 10.72 -47.11
N LEU A 9 11.18 10.41 -46.60
CA LEU A 9 10.77 10.67 -45.20
C LEU A 9 11.55 9.69 -44.31
N VAL A 10 12.58 10.13 -43.61
CA VAL A 10 13.29 9.36 -42.61
C VAL A 10 12.43 9.39 -41.34
N LEU A 11 11.63 8.35 -41.13
CA LEU A 11 10.96 8.07 -39.85
C LEU A 11 12.06 7.63 -38.87
N PHE A 12 12.48 8.54 -37.99
CA PHE A 12 13.19 8.14 -36.77
C PHE A 12 12.21 7.40 -35.88
N PRO A 13 12.46 6.13 -35.53
CA PRO A 13 11.69 5.49 -34.48
C PRO A 13 12.04 6.20 -33.19
N PHE A 14 11.09 6.91 -32.62
CA PHE A 14 11.14 7.27 -31.20
C PHE A 14 11.07 5.96 -30.42
N PHE A 15 12.21 5.37 -30.09
CA PHE A 15 12.29 4.43 -28.99
C PHE A 15 12.02 5.25 -27.73
N SER A 16 10.78 5.20 -27.25
CA SER A 16 10.46 5.47 -25.85
C SER A 16 11.20 4.39 -25.06
N LEU A 17 12.39 4.71 -24.57
CA LEU A 17 13.01 3.93 -23.53
C LEU A 17 12.06 4.03 -22.33
N ALA A 18 11.31 2.96 -22.06
CA ALA A 18 10.56 2.82 -20.84
C ALA A 18 11.50 3.17 -19.69
N GLN A 19 11.20 4.24 -18.96
CA GLN A 19 12.00 4.61 -17.81
C GLN A 19 11.69 3.60 -16.73
N ASN A 20 12.61 2.68 -16.47
CA ASN A 20 12.49 1.69 -15.42
C ASN A 20 12.69 2.40 -14.06
N LEU A 21 11.68 3.18 -13.65
CA LEU A 21 11.68 3.90 -12.37
C LEU A 21 11.28 2.92 -11.26
N ARG A 22 11.99 2.97 -10.15
CA ARG A 22 11.75 2.11 -8.98
C ARG A 22 11.82 2.94 -7.72
N SER A 23 10.90 2.68 -6.79
CA SER A 23 10.92 3.28 -5.46
C SER A 23 11.73 2.42 -4.49
N GLY A 24 12.33 3.05 -3.47
CA GLY A 24 13.09 2.36 -2.43
C GLY A 24 14.47 1.89 -2.88
N GLY A 25 14.86 0.70 -2.45
CA GLY A 25 16.21 0.17 -2.59
C GLY A 25 17.14 0.68 -1.51
N LYS A 26 18.44 0.65 -1.77
CA LYS A 26 19.42 1.16 -0.81
C LYS A 26 19.30 2.66 -0.63
N LEU A 27 19.02 3.10 0.60
CA LEU A 27 18.91 4.51 0.92
C LEU A 27 20.27 5.22 0.75
N ASP A 28 20.28 6.28 -0.06
CA ASP A 28 21.45 7.13 -0.24
C ASP A 28 21.89 7.73 1.11
N PRO A 29 23.18 7.64 1.52
CA PRO A 29 23.66 8.16 2.79
C PRO A 29 23.39 9.67 2.99
N GLU A 30 23.29 10.45 1.92
CA GLU A 30 22.96 11.88 1.99
C GLU A 30 21.47 12.08 2.26
N GLN A 31 20.61 11.25 1.65
CA GLN A 31 19.17 11.24 1.92
C GLN A 31 18.88 10.68 3.33
N ALA A 32 19.65 9.70 3.82
CA ALA A 32 19.53 9.19 5.19
C ALA A 32 19.78 10.28 6.26
N ASN A 33 20.51 11.34 5.91
CA ASN A 33 20.75 12.49 6.77
C ASN A 33 19.61 13.54 6.76
N MET A 34 18.62 13.36 5.86
CA MET A 34 17.50 14.28 5.67
C MET A 34 16.23 13.65 6.25
N ASP A 35 15.62 14.29 7.23
CA ASP A 35 14.31 13.98 7.78
C ASP A 35 13.31 14.98 7.21
N ILE A 36 12.42 14.55 6.33
CA ILE A 36 11.41 15.39 5.70
C ILE A 36 10.27 15.61 6.69
N ARG A 37 9.97 16.88 6.97
CA ARG A 37 8.91 17.24 7.91
C ARG A 37 7.60 17.61 7.22
N HIS A 38 7.69 18.36 6.11
CA HIS A 38 6.51 18.85 5.41
C HIS A 38 6.81 19.13 3.94
N TYR A 39 5.84 18.84 3.07
CA TYR A 39 5.86 19.27 1.69
C TYR A 39 4.77 20.30 1.38
N THR A 40 5.11 21.30 0.55
CA THR A 40 4.13 22.10 -0.19
C THR A 40 4.31 21.88 -1.67
N ILE A 41 3.35 21.23 -2.30
CA ILE A 41 3.33 20.91 -3.74
C ILE A 41 2.36 21.87 -4.42
N ALA A 42 2.87 22.83 -5.17
CA ALA A 42 2.05 23.82 -5.87
C ALA A 42 2.22 23.68 -7.38
N LEU A 43 1.17 23.23 -8.08
CA LEU A 43 1.20 22.89 -9.49
C LEU A 43 0.03 23.49 -10.25
N THR A 44 0.31 23.99 -11.45
CA THR A 44 -0.68 24.21 -12.51
C THR A 44 -0.65 22.99 -13.41
N VAL A 45 -1.82 22.38 -13.62
CA VAL A 45 -2.01 21.20 -14.48
C VAL A 45 -2.76 21.64 -15.71
N ASP A 46 -2.13 21.51 -16.87
CA ASP A 46 -2.73 21.88 -18.16
C ASP A 46 -3.04 20.61 -18.99
N PRO A 47 -4.31 20.17 -19.01
CA PRO A 47 -4.70 18.99 -19.78
C PRO A 47 -4.54 19.16 -21.29
N SER A 48 -4.52 20.39 -21.80
CA SER A 48 -4.45 20.66 -23.25
C SER A 48 -3.10 20.31 -23.86
N VAL A 49 -2.04 20.41 -23.04
CA VAL A 49 -0.67 20.07 -23.41
C VAL A 49 -0.06 18.97 -22.52
N GLN A 50 -0.88 18.35 -21.66
CA GLN A 50 -0.51 17.26 -20.76
C GLN A 50 0.71 17.58 -19.89
N SER A 51 0.76 18.79 -19.32
CA SER A 51 1.92 19.29 -18.59
C SER A 51 1.57 19.75 -17.18
N ILE A 52 2.60 19.78 -16.33
CA ILE A 52 2.56 20.37 -15.00
C ILE A 52 3.62 21.47 -14.91
N ASP A 53 3.33 22.51 -14.14
CA ASP A 53 4.26 23.62 -13.89
C ASP A 53 4.06 24.21 -12.50
N GLY A 54 5.16 24.43 -11.78
CA GLY A 54 5.07 25.01 -10.44
C GLY A 54 6.32 24.79 -9.59
N TYR A 55 6.10 24.45 -8.33
CA TYR A 55 7.20 24.25 -7.39
C TYR A 55 6.84 23.25 -6.27
N LEU A 56 7.89 22.67 -5.69
CA LEU A 56 7.89 22.03 -4.38
C LEU A 56 8.56 22.98 -3.37
N GLU A 57 8.02 23.05 -2.15
CA GLU A 57 8.78 23.45 -0.95
C GLU A 57 8.86 22.25 0.00
N ALA A 58 10.06 21.97 0.53
CA ALA A 58 10.31 20.95 1.53
C ALA A 58 10.88 21.60 2.79
N ASP A 59 10.22 21.39 3.91
CA ASP A 59 10.77 21.64 5.25
C ASP A 59 11.40 20.34 5.74
N LEU A 60 12.68 20.37 6.10
CA LEU A 60 13.43 19.17 6.51
C LEU A 60 14.40 19.48 7.67
N ILE A 61 14.84 18.42 8.33
CA ILE A 61 15.88 18.49 9.37
C ILE A 61 17.08 17.68 8.90
N LEU A 62 18.27 18.29 8.96
CA LEU A 62 19.54 17.56 8.79
C LEU A 62 20.02 17.07 10.15
N ALA A 63 20.24 15.77 10.29
CA ALA A 63 20.79 15.20 11.52
C ALA A 63 22.24 15.66 11.79
N LYS A 64 23.01 15.89 10.73
CA LYS A 64 24.39 16.41 10.76
C LYS A 64 24.65 17.35 9.59
N PRO A 65 25.74 18.18 9.62
CA PRO A 65 26.09 19.04 8.50
C PRO A 65 26.26 18.23 7.19
N ALA A 66 25.81 18.80 6.06
CA ALA A 66 25.84 18.14 4.74
C ALA A 66 26.54 18.98 3.70
N ALA A 67 27.40 18.37 2.88
CA ALA A 67 28.03 19.03 1.73
C ALA A 67 27.03 19.29 0.60
N ARG A 68 25.96 18.49 0.48
CA ARG A 68 24.88 18.66 -0.50
C ARG A 68 23.57 18.07 0.01
N LEU A 69 22.46 18.54 -0.57
CA LEU A 69 21.14 17.93 -0.41
C LEU A 69 20.79 17.16 -1.67
N VAL A 70 20.02 16.07 -1.52
CA VAL A 70 19.65 15.18 -2.64
C VAL A 70 18.14 14.95 -2.62
N PHE A 71 17.48 15.23 -3.75
CA PHE A 71 16.07 14.92 -3.99
C PHE A 71 15.94 14.03 -5.22
N ASP A 72 14.98 13.13 -5.22
CA ASP A 72 14.64 12.32 -6.39
C ASP A 72 13.63 13.06 -7.26
N LEU A 73 13.85 13.08 -8.56
CA LEU A 73 12.93 13.60 -9.57
C LEU A 73 13.26 12.99 -10.92
N THR A 74 12.28 12.49 -11.63
CA THR A 74 12.48 11.98 -13.00
C THR A 74 13.02 13.06 -13.94
N GLN A 75 13.96 12.67 -14.84
CA GLN A 75 14.61 13.61 -15.76
C GLN A 75 13.70 14.13 -16.90
N VAL A 76 12.49 13.55 -17.08
CA VAL A 76 11.51 14.11 -18.03
C VAL A 76 10.98 15.47 -17.55
N LEU A 77 11.05 15.74 -16.25
CA LEU A 77 10.70 17.04 -15.67
C LEU A 77 11.94 17.93 -15.58
N ARG A 78 11.80 19.17 -16.01
CA ARG A 78 12.88 20.15 -16.01
C ARG A 78 12.87 20.95 -14.71
N VAL A 79 13.95 20.89 -13.95
CA VAL A 79 14.23 21.83 -12.85
C VAL A 79 14.56 23.19 -13.45
N LYS A 80 13.98 24.26 -12.91
CA LYS A 80 14.16 25.64 -13.38
C LYS A 80 15.04 26.45 -12.44
N LYS A 81 14.79 26.33 -11.13
CA LYS A 81 15.46 27.13 -10.11
C LYS A 81 15.33 26.47 -8.74
N ILE A 82 16.35 26.61 -7.91
CA ILE A 82 16.38 26.07 -6.55
C ILE A 82 16.80 27.14 -5.57
N TRP A 83 16.12 27.17 -4.41
CA TRP A 83 16.48 27.99 -3.27
C TRP A 83 16.62 27.11 -2.02
N VAL A 84 17.64 27.38 -1.22
CA VAL A 84 17.79 26.80 0.12
C VAL A 84 17.84 27.97 1.12
N ASN A 85 16.93 27.94 2.08
CA ASN A 85 16.78 29.02 3.07
C ASN A 85 16.67 30.41 2.43
N GLY A 86 15.93 30.51 1.33
CA GLY A 86 15.70 31.74 0.56
C GLY A 86 16.85 32.18 -0.35
N LYS A 87 17.99 31.50 -0.34
CA LYS A 87 19.13 31.79 -1.23
C LYS A 87 19.12 30.85 -2.43
N GLU A 88 19.34 31.40 -3.62
CA GLU A 88 19.44 30.62 -4.86
C GLU A 88 20.70 29.77 -4.86
N HIS A 89 20.58 28.51 -5.31
CA HIS A 89 21.66 27.55 -5.39
C HIS A 89 21.82 26.99 -6.80
N LYS A 90 23.05 26.64 -7.15
CA LYS A 90 23.34 25.78 -8.30
C LYS A 90 22.88 24.36 -7.99
N TYR A 91 22.64 23.59 -9.04
CA TYR A 91 22.21 22.19 -8.93
C TYR A 91 22.69 21.38 -10.14
N GLU A 92 22.71 20.08 -10.00
CA GLU A 92 22.80 19.11 -11.07
C GLU A 92 21.52 18.25 -11.04
N HIS A 93 20.94 17.98 -12.20
CA HIS A 93 19.81 17.06 -12.34
C HIS A 93 20.21 15.95 -13.29
N ARG A 94 20.56 14.79 -12.75
CA ARG A 94 21.01 13.60 -13.47
C ARG A 94 20.61 12.34 -12.71
N ASP A 95 20.53 11.23 -13.41
CA ASP A 95 20.21 9.90 -12.84
C ASP A 95 18.94 9.93 -11.97
N HIS A 96 17.91 10.68 -12.41
CA HIS A 96 16.66 10.92 -11.69
C HIS A 96 16.84 11.53 -10.29
N LYS A 97 17.98 12.20 -10.02
CA LYS A 97 18.30 12.89 -8.78
C LYS A 97 18.70 14.33 -9.02
N ILE A 98 18.29 15.18 -8.07
CA ILE A 98 18.68 16.58 -8.00
C ILE A 98 19.73 16.71 -6.90
N PHE A 99 20.94 17.10 -7.25
CA PHE A 99 22.05 17.35 -6.35
C PHE A 99 22.20 18.85 -6.13
N ILE A 100 22.12 19.31 -4.88
CA ILE A 100 22.21 20.73 -4.50
C ILE A 100 23.45 20.90 -3.63
N PRO A 101 24.60 21.31 -4.21
CA PRO A 101 25.82 21.50 -3.44
C PRO A 101 25.74 22.75 -2.54
N ALA A 102 26.30 22.66 -1.34
CA ALA A 102 26.56 23.81 -0.49
C ALA A 102 27.83 24.54 -0.94
N ALA A 103 27.95 25.84 -0.68
CA ALA A 103 29.20 26.58 -0.90
C ALA A 103 30.34 26.10 0.02
N ALA A 104 30.00 25.72 1.27
CA ALA A 104 30.88 25.07 2.22
C ALA A 104 30.18 23.85 2.83
N SER A 105 29.09 24.06 3.58
CA SER A 105 28.27 23.04 4.20
C SER A 105 26.91 23.62 4.57
N PHE A 106 25.83 22.82 4.42
CA PHE A 106 24.55 23.09 5.09
C PHE A 106 24.68 22.70 6.56
N ALA A 107 24.27 23.57 7.46
CA ALA A 107 24.32 23.31 8.90
C ALA A 107 23.32 22.21 9.28
N ALA A 108 23.61 21.43 10.33
CA ALA A 108 22.62 20.56 10.96
C ALA A 108 21.40 21.36 11.44
N GLY A 109 20.26 20.69 11.53
CA GLY A 109 18.99 21.29 11.93
C GLY A 109 18.10 21.68 10.75
N LYS A 110 17.16 22.58 10.97
CA LYS A 110 16.09 22.93 10.02
C LYS A 110 16.64 23.55 8.74
N GLN A 111 16.15 23.05 7.62
CA GLN A 111 16.39 23.59 6.29
C GLN A 111 15.06 23.75 5.57
N LYS A 112 14.97 24.75 4.70
CA LYS A 112 13.83 24.92 3.79
C LYS A 112 14.35 24.95 2.35
N VAL A 113 13.86 24.02 1.52
CA VAL A 113 14.24 23.89 0.12
C VAL A 113 13.03 24.20 -0.75
N LYS A 114 13.23 25.07 -1.77
CA LYS A 114 12.22 25.32 -2.79
C LYS A 114 12.79 24.96 -4.15
N ILE A 115 12.07 24.13 -4.91
CA ILE A 115 12.45 23.66 -6.25
C ILE A 115 11.35 24.04 -7.24
N ALA A 116 11.63 24.98 -8.14
CA ALA A 116 10.75 25.30 -9.26
C ALA A 116 11.04 24.34 -10.42
N TYR A 117 9.99 23.71 -10.95
CA TYR A 117 10.12 22.69 -11.99
C TYR A 117 8.85 22.60 -12.84
N GLY A 118 8.90 21.81 -13.92
CA GLY A 118 7.73 21.54 -14.75
C GLY A 118 8.11 20.79 -16.02
N GLY A 119 7.11 20.45 -16.81
CA GLY A 119 7.23 19.67 -18.04
C GLY A 119 6.09 18.67 -18.19
N ILE A 120 6.25 17.73 -19.11
CA ILE A 120 5.35 16.59 -19.26
C ILE A 120 5.80 15.51 -18.28
N PRO A 121 4.97 15.15 -17.27
CA PRO A 121 5.35 14.12 -16.30
C PRO A 121 5.38 12.73 -16.95
N ALA A 122 5.97 11.75 -16.27
CA ALA A 122 5.96 10.36 -16.70
C ALA A 122 4.52 9.88 -16.86
N ILE A 123 4.21 9.25 -18.00
CA ILE A 123 2.90 8.71 -18.31
C ILE A 123 2.86 7.25 -17.87
N ALA A 124 1.78 6.84 -17.21
CA ALA A 124 1.57 5.47 -16.79
C ALA A 124 1.47 4.54 -18.01
N GLU A 125 2.28 3.52 -18.06
CA GLU A 125 2.21 2.50 -19.12
C GLU A 125 1.07 1.52 -18.89
N ARG A 126 0.82 1.16 -17.63
CA ARG A 126 -0.24 0.22 -17.21
C ARG A 126 -0.66 0.49 -15.77
N ALA A 127 -1.31 1.61 -15.52
CA ALA A 127 -1.76 1.95 -14.17
C ALA A 127 -2.76 0.91 -13.62
N PRO A 128 -2.72 0.62 -12.29
CA PRO A 128 -1.81 1.22 -11.32
C PRO A 128 -0.42 0.58 -11.24
N TRP A 129 -0.18 -0.58 -11.87
CA TRP A 129 1.01 -1.44 -11.71
C TRP A 129 2.29 -0.90 -12.33
N ILE A 130 2.19 -0.12 -13.43
CA ILE A 130 3.28 0.66 -14.01
C ILE A 130 2.76 2.08 -14.09
N GLY A 131 3.12 2.85 -13.08
CA GLY A 131 2.47 4.10 -12.72
C GLY A 131 3.00 5.31 -13.46
N GLY A 132 2.44 6.45 -13.10
CA GLY A 132 2.64 7.77 -13.69
C GLY A 132 1.32 8.52 -13.83
N PHE A 133 1.31 9.52 -14.68
CA PHE A 133 0.10 10.26 -15.03
C PHE A 133 -0.75 9.52 -16.06
N GLN A 134 -2.06 9.55 -15.85
CA GLN A 134 -3.07 9.15 -16.83
C GLN A 134 -3.81 10.41 -17.29
N TRP A 135 -3.79 10.67 -18.59
CA TRP A 135 -4.46 11.81 -19.24
C TRP A 135 -5.64 11.31 -20.04
N GLU A 136 -6.67 10.86 -19.33
CA GLU A 136 -7.87 10.26 -19.91
C GLU A 136 -9.00 11.28 -20.09
N LYS A 137 -10.13 10.83 -20.61
CA LYS A 137 -11.35 11.61 -20.76
C LYS A 137 -12.56 10.83 -20.27
N ASP A 138 -13.52 11.54 -19.67
CA ASP A 138 -14.82 10.97 -19.35
C ASP A 138 -15.65 10.70 -20.64
N SER A 139 -16.83 10.11 -20.51
CA SER A 139 -17.69 9.76 -21.66
C SER A 139 -18.14 10.98 -22.48
N LYS A 140 -18.06 12.20 -21.93
CA LYS A 140 -18.39 13.46 -22.59
C LYS A 140 -17.18 14.17 -23.19
N GLY A 141 -15.99 13.56 -23.08
CA GLY A 141 -14.74 14.11 -23.59
C GLY A 141 -14.05 15.15 -22.68
N ASN A 142 -14.52 15.34 -21.42
CA ASN A 142 -13.85 16.21 -20.47
C ASN A 142 -12.57 15.54 -19.94
N PRO A 143 -11.53 16.33 -19.58
CA PRO A 143 -10.32 15.78 -18.97
C PRO A 143 -10.63 14.96 -17.71
N TRP A 144 -10.03 13.78 -17.62
CA TRP A 144 -10.06 12.89 -16.47
C TRP A 144 -8.66 12.40 -16.17
N ILE A 145 -8.05 12.94 -15.13
CA ILE A 145 -6.62 12.76 -14.84
C ILE A 145 -6.49 12.08 -13.48
N ALA A 146 -5.64 11.06 -13.43
CA ALA A 146 -5.28 10.39 -12.20
C ALA A 146 -3.76 10.09 -12.18
N ILE A 147 -3.25 9.80 -11.00
CA ILE A 147 -1.84 9.47 -10.77
C ILE A 147 -1.79 8.20 -9.95
N SER A 148 -0.92 7.27 -10.34
CA SER A 148 -0.50 6.12 -9.52
C SER A 148 1.02 6.05 -9.58
N CYS A 149 1.70 5.82 -8.45
CA CYS A 149 3.16 5.87 -8.45
C CYS A 149 3.82 5.09 -7.29
N GLN A 150 3.15 4.09 -6.72
CA GLN A 150 3.73 3.33 -5.61
C GLN A 150 5.04 2.63 -6.02
N GLY A 151 5.03 1.93 -7.16
CA GLY A 151 6.19 1.20 -7.66
C GLY A 151 7.31 2.09 -8.18
N GLU A 152 6.98 3.18 -8.88
CA GLU A 152 7.93 4.11 -9.50
C GLU A 152 8.43 5.18 -8.53
N GLY A 153 7.64 5.44 -7.47
CA GLY A 153 7.86 6.52 -6.52
C GLY A 153 7.26 7.86 -6.94
N ALA A 154 7.01 8.71 -5.96
CA ALA A 154 6.44 10.05 -6.17
C ALA A 154 7.33 10.98 -7.02
N LYS A 155 8.60 10.64 -7.18
CA LYS A 155 9.55 11.33 -8.09
C LYS A 155 9.07 11.38 -9.55
N VAL A 156 8.04 10.65 -9.93
CA VAL A 156 7.43 10.72 -11.27
C VAL A 156 6.82 12.09 -11.55
N PHE A 157 6.46 12.87 -10.51
CA PHE A 157 5.85 14.17 -10.73
C PHE A 157 6.24 15.28 -9.74
N PHE A 158 6.88 15.00 -8.60
CA PHE A 158 7.44 16.04 -7.75
C PHE A 158 8.76 15.63 -7.09
N PRO A 159 9.67 16.59 -6.80
CA PRO A 159 10.92 16.30 -6.11
C PRO A 159 10.66 15.82 -4.68
N CYS A 160 11.19 14.66 -4.29
CA CYS A 160 11.00 14.10 -2.95
C CYS A 160 12.22 13.29 -2.50
N LYS A 161 12.22 12.84 -1.27
CA LYS A 161 13.04 11.71 -0.82
C LYS A 161 12.19 10.45 -1.01
N ASP A 162 12.42 9.77 -2.14
CA ASP A 162 11.59 8.65 -2.58
C ASP A 162 12.05 7.33 -1.96
N HIS A 163 11.75 7.15 -0.67
CA HIS A 163 12.08 5.95 0.08
C HIS A 163 11.03 5.69 1.16
N PRO A 164 10.55 4.45 1.36
CA PRO A 164 9.47 4.13 2.31
C PRO A 164 9.84 4.38 3.78
N SER A 165 11.12 4.56 4.10
CA SER A 165 11.56 4.86 5.48
C SER A 165 11.34 6.31 5.91
N ASP A 166 10.83 7.20 5.05
CA ASP A 166 10.68 8.61 5.34
C ASP A 166 9.37 9.16 4.76
N GLU A 167 8.55 9.68 5.62
CA GLU A 167 7.28 10.32 5.31
C GLU A 167 7.25 11.72 5.95
N PRO A 168 6.62 12.72 5.32
CA PRO A 168 6.51 14.05 5.94
C PRO A 168 5.63 14.00 7.20
N ASN A 169 6.26 13.97 8.37
CA ASN A 169 5.60 13.80 9.67
C ASN A 169 4.63 14.94 10.04
N GLU A 170 4.80 16.13 9.46
CA GLU A 170 3.92 17.28 9.64
C GLU A 170 2.93 17.43 8.48
N GLY A 171 2.80 16.39 7.66
CA GLY A 171 1.86 16.32 6.53
C GLY A 171 2.30 17.13 5.32
N ALA A 172 1.31 17.58 4.54
CA ALA A 172 1.58 18.30 3.29
C ALA A 172 0.45 19.27 2.92
N ASP A 173 0.82 20.31 2.16
CA ASP A 173 -0.09 21.19 1.45
C ASP A 173 -0.01 20.90 -0.07
N MET A 174 -1.15 20.62 -0.71
CA MET A 174 -1.26 20.46 -2.17
C MET A 174 -2.08 21.59 -2.76
N ILE A 175 -1.46 22.44 -3.56
CA ILE A 175 -2.07 23.63 -4.17
C ILE A 175 -2.15 23.40 -5.68
N ILE A 176 -3.26 22.83 -6.12
CA ILE A 176 -3.43 22.36 -7.50
C ILE A 176 -4.34 23.30 -8.27
N THR A 177 -3.85 23.86 -9.37
CA THR A 177 -4.54 24.76 -10.26
C THR A 177 -4.88 24.06 -11.56
N VAL A 178 -6.17 24.06 -11.93
CA VAL A 178 -6.71 23.39 -13.13
C VAL A 178 -7.61 24.36 -13.90
N PRO A 179 -7.93 24.10 -15.18
CA PRO A 179 -8.93 24.88 -15.91
C PRO A 179 -10.28 24.93 -15.18
N LYS A 180 -10.94 26.09 -15.23
CA LYS A 180 -12.27 26.29 -14.61
C LYS A 180 -13.28 25.27 -15.14
N GLY A 181 -14.07 24.71 -14.24
CA GLY A 181 -15.08 23.67 -14.54
C GLY A 181 -14.59 22.24 -14.24
N LEU A 182 -13.29 22.06 -13.97
CA LEU A 182 -12.74 20.82 -13.42
C LEU A 182 -12.64 20.91 -11.90
N SER A 183 -12.75 19.77 -11.24
CA SER A 183 -12.56 19.60 -9.78
C SER A 183 -11.28 18.82 -9.53
N VAL A 184 -10.66 19.09 -8.37
CA VAL A 184 -9.49 18.36 -7.89
C VAL A 184 -9.89 17.62 -6.62
N ALA A 185 -9.69 16.31 -6.59
CA ALA A 185 -9.82 15.45 -5.43
C ALA A 185 -8.41 15.12 -4.90
N GLY A 186 -8.12 15.49 -3.67
CA GLY A 186 -6.79 15.34 -3.04
C GLY A 186 -6.86 14.83 -1.60
N PRO A 187 -5.73 14.44 -1.00
CA PRO A 187 -5.66 13.95 0.37
C PRO A 187 -5.97 15.04 1.39
N GLY A 188 -6.31 14.63 2.62
CA GLY A 188 -6.61 15.56 3.71
C GLY A 188 -7.90 16.35 3.50
N LEU A 189 -7.91 17.62 3.89
CA LEU A 189 -9.08 18.51 3.84
C LEU A 189 -8.89 19.63 2.82
N LEU A 190 -9.93 19.95 2.06
CA LEU A 190 -9.97 21.13 1.20
C LEU A 190 -10.04 22.40 2.07
N LYS A 191 -8.95 23.16 2.14
CA LYS A 191 -8.84 24.39 2.93
C LYS A 191 -9.33 25.63 2.19
N LYS A 192 -9.11 25.67 0.87
CA LYS A 192 -9.47 26.83 0.06
C LYS A 192 -9.73 26.43 -1.39
N LEU A 193 -10.75 27.05 -1.97
CA LEU A 193 -11.00 27.07 -3.41
C LEU A 193 -11.02 28.53 -3.87
N SER A 194 -10.31 28.83 -4.95
CA SER A 194 -10.30 30.16 -5.55
C SER A 194 -10.32 30.08 -7.07
N HIS A 195 -10.88 31.13 -7.70
CA HIS A 195 -10.99 31.20 -9.15
C HIS A 195 -10.32 32.48 -9.66
N LYS A 196 -9.49 32.37 -10.70
CA LYS A 196 -8.83 33.53 -11.30
C LYS A 196 -8.56 33.26 -12.78
N ARG A 197 -9.00 34.20 -13.65
CA ARG A 197 -8.67 34.22 -15.09
C ARG A 197 -8.87 32.88 -15.81
N GLY A 198 -10.01 32.19 -15.57
CA GLY A 198 -10.31 30.92 -16.23
C GLY A 198 -9.71 29.67 -15.59
N TRP A 199 -9.08 29.82 -14.43
CA TRP A 199 -8.49 28.74 -13.65
C TRP A 199 -9.13 28.63 -12.27
N SER A 200 -9.10 27.43 -11.70
CA SER A 200 -9.53 27.11 -10.33
C SER A 200 -8.36 26.53 -9.57
N THR A 201 -8.07 27.07 -8.38
CA THR A 201 -7.00 26.59 -7.50
C THR A 201 -7.60 25.96 -6.26
N PHE A 202 -7.29 24.70 -6.03
CA PHE A 202 -7.69 23.90 -4.87
C PHE A 202 -6.51 23.77 -3.93
N HIS A 203 -6.69 24.16 -2.68
CA HIS A 203 -5.70 23.99 -1.63
C HIS A 203 -6.15 22.89 -0.68
N TRP A 204 -5.57 21.71 -0.82
CA TRP A 204 -5.72 20.56 0.06
C TRP A 204 -4.63 20.56 1.11
N LYS A 205 -4.94 20.07 2.32
CA LYS A 205 -3.98 19.92 3.40
C LYS A 205 -4.23 18.65 4.18
N THR A 206 -3.19 17.84 4.33
CA THR A 206 -3.13 16.77 5.32
C THR A 206 -2.28 17.21 6.50
N ASN A 207 -2.70 16.87 7.73
CA ASN A 207 -1.99 17.20 8.97
C ASN A 207 -1.40 15.95 9.65
N TYR A 208 -1.65 14.79 9.09
CA TYR A 208 -1.03 13.53 9.50
C TYR A 208 0.20 13.25 8.64
N THR A 209 1.06 12.36 9.14
CA THR A 209 2.07 11.73 8.30
C THR A 209 1.41 11.08 7.08
N ILE A 210 2.08 11.06 5.96
CA ILE A 210 1.53 10.52 4.72
C ILE A 210 2.66 10.01 3.83
N SER A 211 2.50 8.81 3.29
CA SER A 211 3.48 8.27 2.35
C SER A 211 3.59 9.13 1.08
N ASN A 212 4.82 9.27 0.56
CA ASN A 212 5.08 10.12 -0.61
C ASN A 212 4.20 9.74 -1.80
N TYR A 213 3.99 8.45 -2.07
CA TYR A 213 3.18 8.00 -3.19
C TYR A 213 1.67 8.26 -3.01
N CYS A 214 1.23 8.53 -1.77
CA CYS A 214 -0.15 8.93 -1.46
C CYS A 214 -0.39 10.44 -1.65
N LEU A 215 0.67 11.25 -1.83
CA LEU A 215 0.57 12.69 -2.12
C LEU A 215 0.19 12.93 -3.59
N VAL A 216 -0.93 12.35 -4.03
CA VAL A 216 -1.44 12.45 -5.39
C VAL A 216 -2.77 13.21 -5.42
N PHE A 217 -3.20 13.57 -6.62
CA PHE A 217 -4.49 14.22 -6.85
C PHE A 217 -5.16 13.66 -8.09
N ASN A 218 -6.49 13.70 -8.10
CA ASN A 218 -7.29 13.32 -9.26
C ASN A 218 -8.04 14.56 -9.79
N VAL A 219 -8.14 14.69 -11.10
CA VAL A 219 -8.82 15.81 -11.76
C VAL A 219 -9.90 15.28 -12.69
N GLY A 220 -11.09 15.81 -12.55
CA GLY A 220 -12.19 15.41 -13.42
C GLY A 220 -13.38 16.35 -13.28
N LYS A 221 -14.41 16.08 -14.05
CA LYS A 221 -15.70 16.75 -13.89
C LYS A 221 -16.52 16.02 -12.83
N TYR A 222 -15.99 16.08 -11.60
CA TYR A 222 -16.57 15.36 -10.48
C TYR A 222 -17.77 16.07 -9.87
N LYS A 223 -18.75 15.27 -9.45
CA LYS A 223 -19.76 15.62 -8.46
C LYS A 223 -19.32 15.07 -7.10
N LEU A 224 -19.33 15.92 -6.08
CA LEU A 224 -19.11 15.48 -4.71
C LEU A 224 -20.43 14.99 -4.11
N VAL A 225 -20.45 13.74 -3.67
CA VAL A 225 -21.50 13.16 -2.84
C VAL A 225 -20.91 12.87 -1.48
N SER A 226 -21.55 13.31 -0.39
CA SER A 226 -20.99 13.19 0.95
C SER A 226 -22.05 12.96 1.99
N ARG A 227 -21.67 12.27 3.06
CA ARG A 227 -22.46 12.07 4.27
C ARG A 227 -21.57 11.96 5.50
N ASP A 228 -22.16 12.01 6.68
CA ASP A 228 -21.43 11.79 7.93
C ASP A 228 -21.35 10.30 8.24
N TYR A 229 -20.19 9.89 8.70
CA TYR A 229 -19.91 8.59 9.30
C TYR A 229 -19.58 8.75 10.77
N ILE A 230 -20.12 7.88 11.62
CA ILE A 230 -19.77 7.83 13.04
C ILE A 230 -18.88 6.60 13.26
N THR A 231 -17.65 6.83 13.68
CA THR A 231 -16.65 5.78 13.92
C THR A 231 -17.04 4.88 15.10
N ILE A 232 -16.31 3.79 15.29
CA ILE A 232 -16.51 2.87 16.42
C ILE A 232 -16.30 3.55 17.79
N GLU A 233 -15.49 4.62 17.85
CA GLU A 233 -15.24 5.41 19.07
C GLU A 233 -16.16 6.63 19.19
N GLY A 234 -17.07 6.83 18.24
CA GLY A 234 -18.07 7.90 18.26
C GLY A 234 -17.62 9.21 17.61
N ASN A 235 -16.46 9.25 16.96
CA ASN A 235 -16.02 10.41 16.21
C ASN A 235 -16.83 10.58 14.93
N LYS A 236 -17.15 11.82 14.59
CA LYS A 236 -17.85 12.18 13.35
C LYS A 236 -16.84 12.49 12.26
N VAL A 237 -16.85 11.73 11.16
CA VAL A 237 -15.98 11.89 9.99
C VAL A 237 -16.81 12.08 8.73
N SER A 238 -16.42 13.02 7.85
CA SER A 238 -17.08 13.19 6.54
C SER A 238 -16.64 12.09 5.59
N MET A 239 -17.61 11.32 5.08
CA MET A 239 -17.41 10.33 4.02
C MET A 239 -17.74 11.00 2.68
N GLN A 240 -16.79 11.04 1.75
CA GLN A 240 -16.82 11.83 0.52
C GLN A 240 -16.50 10.98 -0.70
N PHE A 241 -17.33 11.04 -1.71
CA PHE A 241 -17.07 10.40 -2.99
C PHE A 241 -17.07 11.45 -4.13
N TYR A 242 -15.91 11.60 -4.76
CA TYR A 242 -15.70 12.38 -5.97
C TYR A 242 -15.99 11.50 -7.18
N VAL A 243 -17.25 11.45 -7.59
CA VAL A 243 -17.77 10.61 -8.67
C VAL A 243 -17.91 11.41 -9.96
N LEU A 244 -17.64 10.81 -11.12
CA LEU A 244 -17.95 11.46 -12.40
C LEU A 244 -19.44 11.78 -12.50
N GLU A 245 -19.81 12.92 -13.09
CA GLU A 245 -21.21 13.35 -13.20
C GLU A 245 -22.14 12.27 -13.77
N GLU A 246 -21.64 11.50 -14.72
CA GLU A 246 -22.39 10.42 -15.39
C GLU A 246 -22.70 9.23 -14.48
N ASN A 247 -21.91 9.02 -13.44
CA ASN A 247 -22.04 7.94 -12.47
C ASN A 247 -22.66 8.38 -11.14
N ALA A 248 -23.03 9.65 -10.99
CA ALA A 248 -23.50 10.23 -9.74
C ALA A 248 -24.71 9.50 -9.11
N ALA A 249 -25.57 8.88 -9.92
CA ALA A 249 -26.69 8.09 -9.42
C ALA A 249 -26.30 6.82 -8.66
N ARG A 250 -25.04 6.35 -8.80
CA ARG A 250 -24.52 5.16 -8.12
C ARG A 250 -23.86 5.48 -6.77
N ALA A 251 -23.60 6.76 -6.51
CA ALA A 251 -22.72 7.18 -5.41
C ALA A 251 -23.27 6.81 -4.02
N GLU A 252 -24.58 6.96 -3.79
CA GLU A 252 -25.17 6.63 -2.48
C GLU A 252 -25.03 5.15 -2.15
N ASN A 253 -25.37 4.24 -3.08
CA ASN A 253 -25.19 2.81 -2.87
C ASN A 253 -23.70 2.45 -2.67
N HIS A 254 -22.80 3.15 -3.37
CA HIS A 254 -21.36 2.93 -3.22
C HIS A 254 -20.84 3.36 -1.85
N LEU A 255 -21.36 4.45 -1.30
CA LEU A 255 -21.06 4.87 0.07
C LEU A 255 -21.64 3.90 1.10
N ASP A 256 -22.80 3.23 0.83
CA ASP A 256 -23.32 2.18 1.70
C ASP A 256 -22.38 0.96 1.73
N VAL A 257 -21.81 0.58 0.59
CA VAL A 257 -20.82 -0.50 0.49
C VAL A 257 -19.56 -0.13 1.28
N LEU A 258 -19.06 1.10 1.12
CA LEU A 258 -17.90 1.59 1.85
C LEU A 258 -18.14 1.61 3.37
N GLU A 259 -19.30 2.09 3.81
CA GLU A 259 -19.63 2.15 5.24
C GLU A 259 -19.61 0.76 5.88
N ARG A 260 -20.13 -0.27 5.20
CA ARG A 260 -20.06 -1.66 5.70
C ARG A 260 -18.61 -2.14 5.83
N SER A 261 -17.78 -1.85 4.82
CA SER A 261 -16.34 -2.15 4.86
C SER A 261 -15.67 -1.47 6.04
N CYS A 262 -15.93 -0.18 6.23
CA CYS A 262 -15.38 0.62 7.33
C CYS A 262 -15.72 0.02 8.70
N ARG A 263 -17.00 -0.34 8.93
CA ARG A 263 -17.47 -0.96 10.18
C ARG A 263 -16.72 -2.23 10.53
N VAL A 264 -16.51 -3.11 9.53
CA VAL A 264 -15.81 -4.39 9.76
C VAL A 264 -14.33 -4.16 10.01
N LEU A 265 -13.69 -3.28 9.26
CA LEU A 265 -12.27 -2.98 9.44
C LEU A 265 -12.01 -2.33 10.81
N GLU A 266 -12.84 -1.38 11.24
CA GLU A 266 -12.76 -0.79 12.58
C GLU A 266 -12.91 -1.84 13.71
N LYS A 267 -13.80 -2.82 13.54
CA LYS A 267 -13.99 -3.90 14.51
C LYS A 267 -12.69 -4.66 14.79
N TYR A 268 -11.95 -4.99 13.74
CA TYR A 268 -10.74 -5.80 13.83
C TYR A 268 -9.46 -4.98 14.07
N PHE A 269 -9.37 -3.77 13.48
CA PHE A 269 -8.14 -2.97 13.44
C PHE A 269 -8.20 -1.71 14.31
N GLY A 270 -9.36 -1.39 14.90
CA GLY A 270 -9.56 -0.15 15.66
C GLY A 270 -10.09 0.99 14.80
N GLU A 271 -10.34 2.12 15.44
CA GLU A 271 -10.95 3.28 14.81
C GLU A 271 -10.26 3.71 13.50
N TYR A 272 -11.06 4.25 12.56
CA TYR A 272 -10.56 4.88 11.33
C TYR A 272 -9.38 5.83 11.63
N PRO A 273 -8.22 5.68 10.97
CA PRO A 273 -6.99 6.37 11.39
C PRO A 273 -7.04 7.89 11.33
N TRP A 274 -7.78 8.45 10.36
CA TRP A 274 -7.70 9.86 9.97
C TRP A 274 -8.97 10.63 10.39
N VAL A 275 -9.41 10.47 11.63
CA VAL A 275 -10.67 11.02 12.15
C VAL A 275 -10.76 12.55 12.07
N LYS A 276 -9.63 13.26 12.04
CA LYS A 276 -9.59 14.73 11.89
C LYS A 276 -9.62 15.19 10.44
N GLU A 277 -9.71 14.27 9.49
CA GLU A 277 -9.75 14.56 8.05
C GLU A 277 -11.04 14.05 7.42
N LYS A 278 -10.97 13.07 6.54
CA LYS A 278 -12.14 12.52 5.87
C LYS A 278 -11.92 11.07 5.43
N ILE A 279 -12.98 10.35 5.20
CA ILE A 279 -13.02 9.13 4.40
C ILE A 279 -13.28 9.56 2.96
N GLY A 280 -12.30 9.44 2.08
CA GLY A 280 -12.42 9.94 0.71
C GLY A 280 -12.23 8.85 -0.34
N ILE A 281 -13.02 8.93 -1.40
CA ILE A 281 -12.87 8.12 -2.62
C ILE A 281 -12.93 9.06 -3.83
N ALA A 282 -12.10 8.80 -4.84
CA ALA A 282 -12.21 9.42 -6.16
C ALA A 282 -12.38 8.35 -7.23
N GLU A 283 -13.33 8.53 -8.13
CA GLU A 283 -13.44 7.70 -9.32
C GLU A 283 -12.24 7.96 -10.25
N THR A 284 -11.55 6.90 -10.66
CA THR A 284 -10.30 6.98 -11.44
C THR A 284 -10.34 6.09 -12.68
N PRO A 285 -9.55 6.39 -13.72
CA PRO A 285 -9.46 5.55 -14.91
C PRO A 285 -8.71 4.23 -14.66
N HIS A 286 -7.89 4.13 -13.62
CA HIS A 286 -7.23 2.89 -13.20
C HIS A 286 -8.05 2.15 -12.13
N LEU A 287 -7.72 0.89 -11.89
CA LEU A 287 -8.52 -0.04 -11.11
C LEU A 287 -8.73 0.43 -9.66
N GLY A 288 -7.67 0.61 -8.89
CA GLY A 288 -7.70 1.08 -7.50
C GLY A 288 -6.30 1.43 -7.02
N MET A 289 -6.22 2.23 -5.98
CA MET A 289 -5.02 2.53 -5.18
C MET A 289 -5.44 3.10 -3.82
N GLU A 290 -4.67 2.78 -2.83
CA GLU A 290 -4.89 3.07 -1.41
C GLU A 290 -4.50 4.50 -0.98
N HIS A 291 -4.59 5.47 -1.85
CA HIS A 291 -4.15 6.84 -1.53
C HIS A 291 -4.84 7.38 -0.29
N GLN A 292 -4.06 7.67 0.76
CA GLN A 292 -4.54 8.07 2.09
C GLN A 292 -5.62 9.14 2.04
N THR A 293 -6.77 8.88 2.66
CA THR A 293 -7.96 9.76 2.71
C THR A 293 -8.56 10.16 1.36
N MET A 294 -8.09 9.57 0.25
CA MET A 294 -8.63 9.77 -1.10
C MET A 294 -8.34 8.54 -1.97
N ASN A 295 -8.85 7.38 -1.56
CA ASN A 295 -8.64 6.13 -2.29
C ASN A 295 -9.11 6.25 -3.74
N ALA A 296 -8.35 5.70 -4.66
CA ALA A 296 -8.72 5.63 -6.07
C ALA A 296 -9.68 4.46 -6.30
N TYR A 297 -10.72 4.67 -7.13
CA TYR A 297 -11.70 3.66 -7.43
C TYR A 297 -12.03 3.60 -8.92
N GLY A 298 -11.76 2.48 -9.57
CA GLY A 298 -12.04 2.25 -10.99
C GLY A 298 -12.67 0.89 -11.30
N ASN A 299 -13.25 0.18 -10.31
CA ASN A 299 -13.89 -1.13 -10.49
C ASN A 299 -15.25 -1.07 -11.20
N LYS A 300 -15.66 0.10 -11.67
CA LYS A 300 -16.91 0.30 -12.46
C LYS A 300 -18.17 -0.24 -11.77
N TYR A 301 -18.18 -0.24 -10.42
CA TYR A 301 -19.30 -0.69 -9.59
C TYR A 301 -19.67 -2.17 -9.80
N GLN A 302 -18.65 -3.01 -9.96
CA GLN A 302 -18.82 -4.46 -10.09
C GLN A 302 -19.01 -5.08 -8.71
N TYR A 303 -20.26 -5.13 -8.27
CA TYR A 303 -20.60 -5.71 -6.97
C TYR A 303 -20.79 -7.23 -7.05
N THR A 304 -20.41 -7.90 -5.97
CA THR A 304 -20.79 -9.27 -5.62
C THR A 304 -21.74 -9.25 -4.44
N LYS A 305 -22.20 -10.40 -3.97
CA LYS A 305 -23.00 -10.49 -2.74
C LYS A 305 -22.17 -11.12 -1.63
N LEU A 306 -22.21 -10.50 -0.46
CA LEU A 306 -21.64 -11.02 0.78
C LEU A 306 -22.65 -10.71 1.90
N GLY A 307 -23.04 -11.71 2.70
CA GLY A 307 -24.12 -11.57 3.68
C GLY A 307 -25.45 -11.13 3.06
N GLY A 308 -25.69 -11.47 1.78
CA GLY A 308 -26.89 -11.04 1.03
C GLY A 308 -26.88 -9.59 0.55
N GLN A 309 -25.84 -8.79 0.85
CA GLN A 309 -25.72 -7.37 0.51
C GLN A 309 -24.70 -7.15 -0.62
N ASP A 310 -24.78 -6.00 -1.29
CA ASP A 310 -23.77 -5.58 -2.27
C ASP A 310 -22.42 -5.42 -1.59
N PHE A 311 -21.38 -5.95 -2.23
CA PHE A 311 -20.01 -5.90 -1.76
C PHE A 311 -19.05 -5.68 -2.94
N ASP A 312 -18.05 -4.84 -2.74
CA ASP A 312 -17.00 -4.56 -3.72
C ASP A 312 -15.63 -4.92 -3.11
N TRP A 313 -15.00 -5.95 -3.68
CA TRP A 313 -13.71 -6.46 -3.21
C TRP A 313 -12.60 -5.44 -3.32
N LEU A 314 -12.57 -4.70 -4.43
CA LEU A 314 -11.56 -3.66 -4.63
C LEU A 314 -11.71 -2.56 -3.60
N LEU A 315 -12.93 -2.01 -3.47
CA LEU A 315 -13.20 -0.93 -2.52
C LEU A 315 -12.84 -1.32 -1.08
N HIS A 316 -13.14 -2.57 -0.68
CA HIS A 316 -12.81 -3.06 0.66
C HIS A 316 -11.30 -3.17 0.88
N HIS A 317 -10.59 -3.73 -0.11
CA HIS A 317 -9.15 -3.90 -0.08
C HIS A 317 -8.42 -2.56 -0.01
N GLU A 318 -8.70 -1.66 -0.96
CA GLU A 318 -8.07 -0.34 -0.99
C GLU A 318 -8.36 0.48 0.28
N PHE A 319 -9.58 0.34 0.82
CA PHE A 319 -9.91 1.01 2.08
C PHE A 319 -9.26 0.34 3.31
N GLY A 320 -8.98 -0.95 3.27
CA GLY A 320 -8.23 -1.67 4.30
C GLY A 320 -6.81 -1.15 4.48
N HIS A 321 -6.23 -0.63 3.42
CA HIS A 321 -4.92 0.02 3.43
C HIS A 321 -4.85 1.33 4.23
N GLU A 322 -5.97 1.93 4.62
CA GLU A 322 -5.93 3.07 5.56
C GLU A 322 -5.28 2.68 6.89
N TRP A 323 -5.38 1.39 7.29
CA TRP A 323 -4.65 0.82 8.43
C TRP A 323 -3.31 0.20 8.00
N TRP A 324 -3.27 -0.59 6.89
CA TRP A 324 -2.13 -1.40 6.46
C TRP A 324 -1.49 -0.84 5.19
N ALA A 325 -0.63 0.03 5.27
CA ALA A 325 0.19 0.82 4.38
C ALA A 325 0.24 2.27 4.86
N ASN A 326 -0.94 2.90 5.06
CA ASN A 326 -1.00 4.34 5.37
C ASN A 326 -0.70 4.63 6.84
N LYS A 327 -1.28 3.86 7.78
CA LYS A 327 -1.06 4.05 9.22
C LYS A 327 0.08 3.17 9.77
N VAL A 328 0.13 1.92 9.33
CA VAL A 328 1.21 0.96 9.65
C VAL A 328 2.01 0.77 8.37
N THR A 329 3.08 1.51 8.24
CA THR A 329 3.92 1.58 7.03
C THR A 329 5.18 0.73 7.20
N ASN A 330 5.53 -0.07 6.21
CA ASN A 330 6.81 -0.79 6.21
C ASN A 330 7.97 0.15 5.88
N ARG A 331 9.05 0.03 6.63
CA ARG A 331 10.27 0.84 6.47
C ARG A 331 11.05 0.54 5.19
N ASP A 332 10.87 -0.66 4.63
CA ASP A 332 11.58 -1.18 3.46
C ASP A 332 10.59 -2.01 2.64
N TRP A 333 10.67 -1.94 1.32
CA TRP A 333 9.84 -2.74 0.42
C TRP A 333 9.97 -4.26 0.66
N ALA A 334 11.09 -4.73 1.21
CA ALA A 334 11.26 -6.13 1.61
C ALA A 334 10.15 -6.64 2.55
N HIS A 335 9.50 -5.74 3.29
CA HIS A 335 8.45 -6.07 4.26
C HIS A 335 7.04 -5.75 3.76
N MET A 336 6.83 -5.62 2.44
CA MET A 336 5.56 -5.20 1.84
C MET A 336 4.38 -6.13 2.16
N TRP A 337 4.63 -7.37 2.55
CA TRP A 337 3.57 -8.27 3.03
C TRP A 337 2.81 -7.71 4.24
N ILE A 338 3.40 -6.80 5.02
CA ILE A 338 2.74 -6.12 6.14
C ILE A 338 1.60 -5.24 5.61
N GLN A 339 1.82 -4.58 4.48
CA GLN A 339 0.79 -3.80 3.80
C GLN A 339 -0.21 -4.74 3.10
N GLU A 340 0.24 -5.51 2.14
CA GLU A 340 -0.59 -6.28 1.24
C GLU A 340 -1.17 -7.55 1.88
N GLY A 341 -0.35 -8.28 2.62
CA GLY A 341 -0.74 -9.55 3.23
C GLY A 341 -1.73 -9.37 4.37
N ILE A 342 -1.51 -8.37 5.26
CA ILE A 342 -2.45 -8.12 6.36
C ILE A 342 -3.72 -7.45 5.83
N CYS A 343 -3.62 -6.57 4.82
CA CYS A 343 -4.80 -6.01 4.15
C CYS A 343 -5.64 -7.13 3.50
N SER A 344 -5.02 -8.04 2.73
CA SER A 344 -5.68 -9.21 2.15
C SER A 344 -6.26 -10.18 3.19
N TYR A 345 -5.69 -10.21 4.39
CA TYR A 345 -6.30 -10.93 5.52
C TYR A 345 -7.58 -10.22 5.98
N GLY A 346 -7.62 -8.89 5.94
CA GLY A 346 -8.84 -8.10 6.13
C GLY A 346 -9.97 -8.49 5.18
N ASP A 347 -9.64 -8.79 3.91
CA ASP A 347 -10.59 -9.31 2.92
C ASP A 347 -11.20 -10.67 3.33
N ALA A 348 -10.47 -11.47 4.08
CA ALA A 348 -11.00 -12.72 4.62
C ALA A 348 -11.82 -12.50 5.91
N LEU A 349 -11.46 -11.51 6.70
CA LEU A 349 -12.18 -11.18 7.93
C LEU A 349 -13.59 -10.63 7.66
N ILE A 350 -13.80 -9.88 6.57
CA ILE A 350 -15.16 -9.46 6.22
C ILE A 350 -16.03 -10.66 5.81
N VAL A 351 -15.48 -11.68 5.15
CA VAL A 351 -16.21 -12.93 4.86
C VAL A 351 -16.60 -13.61 6.16
N ARG A 352 -15.69 -13.65 7.14
CA ARG A 352 -15.99 -14.21 8.47
C ARG A 352 -17.13 -13.45 9.16
N ASP A 353 -17.13 -12.13 9.04
CA ASP A 353 -18.11 -11.28 9.69
C ASP A 353 -19.51 -11.40 9.06
N MET A 354 -19.57 -11.49 7.74
CA MET A 354 -20.81 -11.45 6.96
C MET A 354 -21.41 -12.84 6.72
N ASP A 355 -20.58 -13.87 6.46
CA ASP A 355 -21.00 -15.22 6.07
C ASP A 355 -20.54 -16.32 7.05
N GLY A 356 -19.82 -15.94 8.12
CA GLY A 356 -19.43 -16.83 9.21
C GLY A 356 -18.12 -17.58 9.02
N GLU A 357 -17.73 -18.34 10.04
CA GLU A 357 -16.42 -19.02 10.14
C GLU A 357 -16.20 -20.04 9.02
N ASP A 358 -17.22 -20.81 8.61
CA ASP A 358 -17.08 -21.83 7.57
C ASP A 358 -16.80 -21.20 6.19
N ALA A 359 -17.41 -20.04 5.90
CA ALA A 359 -17.14 -19.29 4.67
C ALA A 359 -15.70 -18.73 4.69
N TYR A 360 -15.26 -18.19 5.83
CA TYR A 360 -13.88 -17.74 6.04
C TYR A 360 -12.87 -18.88 5.83
N ILE A 361 -13.10 -20.07 6.40
CA ILE A 361 -12.22 -21.25 6.19
C ILE A 361 -12.14 -21.60 4.70
N LYS A 362 -13.27 -21.64 4.00
CA LYS A 362 -13.29 -21.90 2.54
C LYS A 362 -12.48 -20.84 1.76
N ARG A 363 -12.60 -19.58 2.15
CA ARG A 363 -11.81 -18.48 1.57
C ARG A 363 -10.30 -18.70 1.78
N MET A 364 -9.89 -19.04 3.01
CA MET A 364 -8.48 -19.30 3.32
C MET A 364 -7.94 -20.56 2.64
N GLN A 365 -8.75 -21.61 2.51
CA GLN A 365 -8.39 -22.79 1.70
C GLN A 365 -8.18 -22.44 0.22
N GLN A 366 -8.99 -21.54 -0.34
CA GLN A 366 -8.80 -21.05 -1.71
C GLN A 366 -7.51 -20.21 -1.82
N THR A 367 -7.25 -19.35 -0.85
CA THR A 367 -6.00 -18.57 -0.75
C THR A 367 -4.79 -19.50 -0.74
N ALA A 368 -4.79 -20.54 0.11
CA ALA A 368 -3.71 -21.53 0.17
C ALA A 368 -3.44 -22.22 -1.19
N ARG A 369 -4.50 -22.55 -1.92
CA ARG A 369 -4.37 -23.19 -3.27
C ARG A 369 -3.74 -22.24 -4.30
N ASN A 370 -3.94 -20.94 -4.15
CA ASN A 370 -3.45 -19.91 -5.06
C ASN A 370 -2.03 -19.45 -4.75
N CYS A 371 -1.49 -19.76 -3.56
CA CYS A 371 -0.09 -19.45 -3.22
C CYS A 371 0.86 -20.19 -4.16
N GLN A 372 1.70 -19.44 -4.87
CA GLN A 372 2.68 -20.01 -5.80
C GLN A 372 3.90 -20.56 -5.05
N ASN A 373 4.29 -19.92 -3.96
CA ASN A 373 5.41 -20.28 -3.10
C ASN A 373 6.73 -20.49 -3.86
N LYS A 374 6.99 -19.63 -4.88
CA LYS A 374 8.19 -19.67 -5.71
C LYS A 374 9.32 -18.80 -5.18
N LEU A 375 8.97 -17.75 -4.46
CA LEU A 375 9.90 -16.82 -3.83
C LEU A 375 9.52 -16.62 -2.36
N PRO A 376 10.48 -16.35 -1.47
CA PRO A 376 10.18 -15.83 -0.14
C PRO A 376 9.38 -14.53 -0.25
N ILE A 377 8.51 -14.25 0.69
CA ILE A 377 7.80 -12.96 0.70
C ILE A 377 8.59 -11.86 1.39
N VAL A 378 9.62 -12.20 2.14
CA VAL A 378 10.66 -11.29 2.62
C VAL A 378 11.97 -11.68 1.96
N GLN A 379 12.45 -10.86 1.02
CA GLN A 379 13.57 -11.18 0.13
C GLN A 379 14.86 -10.41 0.48
N GLY A 380 15.18 -10.24 1.73
CA GLY A 380 16.37 -9.51 2.17
C GLY A 380 16.05 -8.15 2.76
N GLU A 381 16.93 -7.18 2.55
CA GLU A 381 16.83 -5.80 3.03
C GLU A 381 17.30 -4.83 1.94
N GLU A 382 16.91 -3.56 2.02
CA GLU A 382 17.28 -2.50 1.07
C GLU A 382 16.93 -2.86 -0.39
N ILE A 383 15.78 -3.49 -0.61
CA ILE A 383 15.31 -3.85 -1.95
C ILE A 383 14.38 -2.78 -2.53
N ASP A 384 14.31 -2.73 -3.85
CA ASP A 384 13.38 -1.84 -4.54
C ASP A 384 11.99 -2.49 -4.73
N SER A 385 11.02 -1.67 -5.16
CA SER A 385 9.63 -2.08 -5.37
C SER A 385 9.47 -3.23 -6.37
N ASP A 386 10.30 -3.28 -7.41
CA ASP A 386 10.26 -4.32 -8.45
C ASP A 386 10.66 -5.70 -7.91
N GLN A 387 11.64 -5.73 -7.02
CA GLN A 387 12.16 -6.96 -6.41
C GLN A 387 11.15 -7.60 -5.47
N THR A 388 10.37 -6.79 -4.76
CA THR A 388 9.39 -7.30 -3.78
C THR A 388 8.07 -7.74 -4.42
N TYR A 389 7.68 -7.15 -5.56
CA TYR A 389 6.30 -7.25 -6.06
C TYR A 389 6.01 -8.60 -6.72
N HIS A 390 5.30 -9.49 -6.02
CA HIS A 390 4.77 -10.74 -6.56
C HIS A 390 3.50 -11.16 -5.79
N GLY A 391 2.66 -12.00 -6.40
CA GLY A 391 1.33 -12.32 -5.85
C GLY A 391 1.31 -12.95 -4.45
N ASP A 392 2.41 -13.56 -3.99
CA ASP A 392 2.44 -14.21 -2.68
C ASP A 392 2.59 -13.23 -1.51
N ILE A 393 3.03 -11.98 -1.74
CA ILE A 393 3.00 -10.94 -0.67
C ILE A 393 1.56 -10.71 -0.19
N TYR A 394 0.57 -10.84 -1.08
CA TYR A 394 -0.86 -10.82 -0.80
C TYR A 394 -1.34 -12.16 -0.21
N GLY A 395 -1.36 -13.21 -1.05
CA GLY A 395 -2.00 -14.48 -0.73
C GLY A 395 -1.30 -15.26 0.38
N LYS A 396 0.02 -15.48 0.27
CA LYS A 396 0.79 -16.18 1.31
C LYS A 396 0.90 -15.34 2.58
N GLY A 397 0.97 -13.98 2.46
CA GLY A 397 0.94 -13.07 3.60
C GLY A 397 -0.38 -13.18 4.38
N ALA A 398 -1.53 -13.14 3.71
CA ALA A 398 -2.84 -13.34 4.32
C ALA A 398 -2.96 -14.75 4.94
N PHE A 399 -2.46 -15.76 4.25
CA PHE A 399 -2.49 -17.12 4.76
C PHE A 399 -1.58 -17.32 5.99
N PHE A 400 -0.48 -16.60 6.05
CA PHE A 400 0.37 -16.60 7.24
C PHE A 400 -0.36 -16.00 8.46
N MET A 401 -1.14 -14.93 8.29
CA MET A 401 -1.99 -14.39 9.36
C MET A 401 -3.05 -15.39 9.82
N HIS A 402 -3.63 -16.17 8.89
CA HIS A 402 -4.52 -17.27 9.21
C HIS A 402 -3.82 -18.37 10.04
N THR A 403 -2.60 -18.73 9.68
CA THR A 403 -1.76 -19.67 10.42
C THR A 403 -1.48 -19.15 11.84
N LEU A 404 -1.08 -17.88 11.98
CA LEU A 404 -0.84 -17.24 13.27
C LEU A 404 -2.11 -17.26 14.15
N ARG A 405 -3.26 -16.91 13.59
CA ARG A 405 -4.54 -16.97 14.31
C ARG A 405 -4.80 -18.37 14.86
N TYR A 406 -4.54 -19.42 14.07
CA TYR A 406 -4.73 -20.79 14.50
C TYR A 406 -3.76 -21.21 15.60
N VAL A 407 -2.49 -20.80 15.51
CA VAL A 407 -1.46 -21.10 16.51
C VAL A 407 -1.73 -20.40 17.84
N LEU A 408 -2.15 -19.14 17.80
CA LEU A 408 -2.34 -18.32 19.01
C LEU A 408 -3.74 -18.45 19.62
N GLY A 409 -4.75 -18.76 18.82
CA GLY A 409 -6.16 -18.66 19.17
C GLY A 409 -6.68 -17.21 19.10
N ASP A 410 -7.99 -17.07 18.96
CA ASP A 410 -8.66 -15.78 18.75
C ASP A 410 -8.42 -14.79 19.90
N GLU A 411 -8.35 -15.31 21.15
CA GLU A 411 -8.19 -14.48 22.37
C GLU A 411 -6.82 -13.76 22.44
N ILE A 412 -5.77 -14.33 21.84
CA ILE A 412 -4.45 -13.70 21.76
C ILE A 412 -4.29 -12.96 20.43
N PHE A 413 -4.70 -13.59 19.34
CA PHE A 413 -4.43 -13.10 17.99
C PHE A 413 -5.11 -11.75 17.70
N PHE A 414 -6.44 -11.62 17.88
CA PHE A 414 -7.15 -10.40 17.52
C PHE A 414 -6.76 -9.18 18.37
N PRO A 415 -6.60 -9.27 19.70
CA PRO A 415 -6.09 -8.14 20.48
C PRO A 415 -4.67 -7.73 20.05
N THR A 416 -3.81 -8.69 19.67
CA THR A 416 -2.45 -8.40 19.22
C THR A 416 -2.45 -7.74 17.84
N LEU A 417 -3.29 -8.22 16.91
CA LEU A 417 -3.46 -7.60 15.59
C LEU A 417 -3.99 -6.16 15.71
N LYS A 418 -4.99 -5.95 16.57
CA LYS A 418 -5.51 -4.61 16.86
C LYS A 418 -4.43 -3.72 17.50
N LYS A 419 -3.60 -4.28 18.39
CA LYS A 419 -2.48 -3.55 18.99
C LYS A 419 -1.47 -3.11 17.94
N LEU A 420 -1.12 -3.97 16.98
CA LEU A 420 -0.24 -3.59 15.85
C LEU A 420 -0.80 -2.37 15.10
N ALA A 421 -2.11 -2.32 14.88
CA ALA A 421 -2.79 -1.24 14.17
C ALA A 421 -3.06 0.03 15.00
N THR A 422 -2.89 0.01 16.33
CA THR A 422 -3.30 1.12 17.20
C THR A 422 -2.22 1.65 18.13
N ASP A 423 -1.19 0.85 18.44
CA ASP A 423 -0.11 1.27 19.34
C ASP A 423 0.80 2.28 18.62
N PRO A 424 1.06 3.46 19.23
CA PRO A 424 1.94 4.47 18.64
C PRO A 424 3.35 3.96 18.27
N GLN A 425 3.82 2.89 18.89
CA GLN A 425 5.11 2.27 18.56
C GLN A 425 5.19 1.77 17.11
N TYR A 426 4.05 1.40 16.51
CA TYR A 426 3.98 0.76 15.18
C TYR A 426 3.24 1.61 14.15
N THR A 427 2.81 2.80 14.50
CA THR A 427 1.86 3.58 13.69
C THR A 427 2.35 5.00 13.44
N TYR A 428 1.77 5.63 12.42
CA TYR A 428 2.05 7.01 12.01
C TYR A 428 3.53 7.26 11.70
N ASP A 429 4.22 8.06 12.52
CA ASP A 429 5.62 8.43 12.32
C ASP A 429 6.61 7.27 12.52
N ASN A 430 6.13 6.11 12.94
CA ASN A 430 6.95 4.91 13.17
C ASN A 430 6.71 3.89 12.07
N THR A 431 7.75 3.58 11.33
CA THR A 431 7.74 2.52 10.31
C THR A 431 8.12 1.17 10.91
N VAL A 432 7.59 0.07 10.36
CA VAL A 432 7.75 -1.29 10.88
C VAL A 432 8.48 -2.21 9.91
N ILE A 433 9.08 -3.26 10.46
CA ILE A 433 9.65 -4.38 9.70
C ILE A 433 9.07 -5.70 10.22
N THR A 434 9.29 -6.79 9.51
CA THR A 434 8.81 -8.14 9.90
C THR A 434 9.24 -8.55 11.31
N ALA A 435 10.44 -8.17 11.74
CA ALA A 435 10.93 -8.47 13.09
C ALA A 435 10.12 -7.76 14.20
N ASP A 436 9.58 -6.57 13.94
CA ASP A 436 8.72 -5.85 14.90
C ASP A 436 7.39 -6.60 15.07
N VAL A 437 6.81 -7.07 13.97
CA VAL A 437 5.58 -7.89 13.97
C VAL A 437 5.82 -9.20 14.70
N GLU A 438 6.91 -9.91 14.37
CA GLU A 438 7.29 -11.17 15.03
C GLU A 438 7.43 -10.99 16.54
N LYS A 439 8.18 -9.96 16.97
CA LYS A 439 8.39 -9.65 18.39
C LYS A 439 7.09 -9.35 19.12
N LEU A 440 6.19 -8.58 18.49
CA LEU A 440 4.89 -8.25 19.09
C LEU A 440 4.05 -9.53 19.34
N PHE A 441 3.93 -10.39 18.32
CA PHE A 441 3.15 -11.62 18.44
C PHE A 441 3.82 -12.66 19.35
N SER A 442 5.16 -12.78 19.33
CA SER A 442 5.91 -13.64 20.25
C SER A 442 5.71 -13.24 21.71
N ASN A 443 5.75 -11.95 22.01
CA ASN A 443 5.51 -11.42 23.35
C ASN A 443 4.08 -11.73 23.82
N ALA A 444 3.08 -11.57 22.97
CA ALA A 444 1.70 -11.88 23.30
C ALA A 444 1.46 -13.39 23.51
N TYR A 445 2.13 -14.23 22.73
CA TYR A 445 2.07 -15.69 22.84
C TYR A 445 2.86 -16.24 24.05
N GLY A 446 3.82 -15.46 24.56
CA GLY A 446 4.72 -15.87 25.64
C GLY A 446 5.83 -16.85 25.23
N LYS A 447 6.03 -17.06 23.93
CA LYS A 447 7.07 -17.93 23.35
C LYS A 447 7.54 -17.33 22.02
N SER A 448 8.78 -17.65 21.61
CA SER A 448 9.27 -17.22 20.29
C SER A 448 8.47 -17.86 19.16
N LEU A 449 8.02 -17.04 18.23
CA LEU A 449 7.43 -17.43 16.96
C LEU A 449 8.42 -17.33 15.80
N GLN A 450 9.69 -17.00 16.09
CA GLN A 450 10.73 -16.81 15.09
C GLN A 450 10.86 -18.00 14.10
N PRO A 451 10.82 -19.29 14.54
CA PRO A 451 10.88 -20.39 13.60
C PRO A 451 9.71 -20.42 12.61
N LEU A 452 8.49 -20.05 13.08
CA LEU A 452 7.30 -20.01 12.24
C LEU A 452 7.37 -18.85 11.23
N PHE A 453 7.77 -17.64 11.67
CA PHE A 453 8.00 -16.50 10.80
C PHE A 453 9.08 -16.80 9.76
N HIS A 454 10.19 -17.43 10.16
CA HIS A 454 11.25 -17.78 9.25
C HIS A 454 10.79 -18.75 8.17
N LEU A 455 10.17 -19.87 8.55
CA LEU A 455 9.70 -20.88 7.62
C LEU A 455 8.74 -20.29 6.57
N PHE A 456 7.73 -19.51 7.00
CA PHE A 456 6.68 -19.06 6.09
C PHE A 456 7.02 -17.78 5.34
N LEU A 457 7.82 -16.86 5.91
CA LEU A 457 8.07 -15.56 5.28
C LEU A 457 9.42 -15.48 4.55
N TYR A 458 10.46 -16.17 5.07
CA TYR A 458 11.83 -16.06 4.54
C TYR A 458 12.26 -17.25 3.69
N THR A 459 11.41 -18.29 3.56
CA THR A 459 11.70 -19.46 2.73
C THR A 459 10.52 -19.79 1.82
N THR A 460 10.77 -20.71 0.89
CA THR A 460 9.73 -21.36 0.05
C THR A 460 9.37 -22.75 0.56
N ASP A 461 9.89 -23.16 1.70
CA ASP A 461 9.60 -24.45 2.28
C ASP A 461 8.17 -24.51 2.81
N LYS A 462 7.56 -25.65 2.70
CA LYS A 462 6.29 -25.97 3.35
C LYS A 462 6.56 -26.68 4.66
N LEU A 463 5.66 -26.52 5.61
CA LEU A 463 5.68 -27.30 6.84
C LEU A 463 5.63 -28.78 6.50
N GLU A 464 6.68 -29.53 6.81
CA GLU A 464 6.77 -30.97 6.55
C GLU A 464 6.36 -31.77 7.79
N ILE A 465 5.35 -32.65 7.61
CA ILE A 465 4.78 -33.48 8.66
C ILE A 465 4.94 -34.94 8.24
N ASN A 466 5.70 -35.71 9.00
CA ASN A 466 5.83 -37.16 8.85
C ASN A 466 4.67 -37.87 9.55
N ILE A 467 4.09 -38.85 8.85
CA ILE A 467 3.02 -39.71 9.32
C ILE A 467 3.44 -41.15 9.03
N ARG A 468 3.56 -41.99 10.07
CA ARG A 468 3.90 -43.38 9.93
C ARG A 468 2.88 -44.26 10.65
N GLN A 469 2.36 -45.24 9.98
CA GLN A 469 1.56 -46.29 10.64
C GLN A 469 2.50 -47.22 11.37
N VAL A 470 2.39 -47.29 12.70
CA VAL A 470 3.30 -48.10 13.55
C VAL A 470 2.62 -49.38 14.04
N ASP A 471 1.28 -49.43 14.00
CA ASP A 471 0.47 -50.61 14.32
C ASP A 471 -0.86 -50.53 13.56
N ALA A 472 -1.68 -51.57 13.61
CA ALA A 472 -2.95 -51.65 12.90
C ALA A 472 -3.88 -50.44 13.19
N ASP A 473 -3.84 -49.92 14.40
CA ASP A 473 -4.65 -48.81 14.88
C ASP A 473 -3.83 -47.65 15.41
N LYS A 474 -2.51 -47.57 15.11
CA LYS A 474 -1.62 -46.52 15.66
C LYS A 474 -0.81 -45.83 14.60
N TYR A 475 -0.80 -44.53 14.67
CA TYR A 475 -0.04 -43.63 13.82
C TYR A 475 0.96 -42.82 14.65
N SER A 476 2.17 -42.69 14.17
CA SER A 476 3.19 -41.79 14.68
C SER A 476 3.20 -40.53 13.82
N ILE A 477 3.16 -39.34 14.42
CA ILE A 477 3.16 -38.06 13.72
C ILE A 477 4.21 -37.14 14.32
N SER A 478 4.99 -36.46 13.46
CA SER A 478 6.01 -35.47 13.89
C SER A 478 6.22 -34.38 12.84
N VAL A 479 6.75 -33.26 13.28
CA VAL A 479 7.18 -32.15 12.41
C VAL A 479 8.66 -32.30 12.08
N VAL A 480 9.05 -32.06 10.83
CA VAL A 480 10.43 -32.26 10.36
C VAL A 480 11.24 -30.97 10.38
N ASN A 481 10.69 -29.89 9.84
CA ASN A 481 11.43 -28.67 9.50
C ASN A 481 10.98 -27.41 10.27
N LEU A 482 10.42 -27.59 11.48
CA LEU A 482 10.04 -26.47 12.35
C LEU A 482 10.49 -26.75 13.79
N GLU A 483 11.35 -25.89 14.33
CA GLU A 483 11.95 -26.02 15.67
C GLU A 483 11.05 -25.46 16.78
N MET A 484 9.74 -25.63 16.64
CA MET A 484 8.78 -25.29 17.69
C MET A 484 7.56 -26.24 17.64
N PRO A 485 6.95 -26.56 18.79
CA PRO A 485 5.71 -27.31 18.80
C PRO A 485 4.54 -26.45 18.31
N ILE A 486 3.64 -27.05 17.52
CA ILE A 486 2.48 -26.40 16.95
C ILE A 486 1.19 -27.18 17.24
N PRO A 487 0.04 -26.50 17.41
CA PRO A 487 -1.24 -27.17 17.43
C PRO A 487 -1.59 -27.72 16.04
N ILE A 488 -2.30 -28.85 16.01
CA ILE A 488 -2.79 -29.42 14.76
C ILE A 488 -4.09 -30.19 15.01
N ASP A 489 -5.06 -30.02 14.10
CA ASP A 489 -6.31 -30.79 14.14
C ASP A 489 -6.12 -32.11 13.37
N ILE A 490 -6.48 -33.22 14.00
CA ILE A 490 -6.43 -34.56 13.43
C ILE A 490 -7.82 -35.18 13.51
N VAL A 491 -8.30 -35.70 12.37
CA VAL A 491 -9.53 -36.47 12.30
C VAL A 491 -9.20 -37.96 12.43
N THR A 492 -9.86 -38.61 13.34
CA THR A 492 -9.79 -40.05 13.60
C THR A 492 -11.18 -40.67 13.43
N ASP A 493 -11.30 -41.99 13.56
CA ASP A 493 -12.59 -42.71 13.63
C ASP A 493 -13.47 -42.24 14.80
N THR A 494 -12.88 -41.64 15.88
CA THR A 494 -13.59 -41.11 17.05
C THR A 494 -13.90 -39.61 16.95
N GLY A 495 -13.55 -38.95 15.85
CA GLY A 495 -13.79 -37.53 15.61
C GLY A 495 -12.53 -36.69 15.51
N THR A 496 -12.69 -35.36 15.51
CA THR A 496 -11.58 -34.40 15.40
C THR A 496 -11.00 -34.07 16.77
N LYS A 497 -9.67 -34.17 16.89
CA LYS A 497 -8.89 -33.78 18.08
C LYS A 497 -7.85 -32.76 17.71
N ARG A 498 -7.67 -31.73 18.55
CA ARG A 498 -6.51 -30.83 18.47
C ARG A 498 -5.44 -31.34 19.42
N ILE A 499 -4.25 -31.54 18.88
CA ILE A 499 -3.06 -31.96 19.64
C ILE A 499 -1.89 -31.00 19.35
N THR A 500 -0.86 -31.07 20.16
CA THR A 500 0.41 -30.36 19.90
C THR A 500 1.43 -31.36 19.36
N ILE A 501 2.03 -31.05 18.22
CA ILE A 501 3.10 -31.87 17.62
C ILE A 501 4.38 -31.05 17.48
N GLY A 502 5.53 -31.72 17.54
CA GLY A 502 6.86 -31.14 17.36
C GLY A 502 7.77 -32.14 16.67
N SER A 503 9.10 -31.98 16.84
CA SER A 503 10.10 -32.91 16.28
C SER A 503 10.07 -34.32 16.94
N LYS A 504 9.58 -34.40 18.19
CA LYS A 504 9.36 -35.71 18.84
C LYS A 504 8.05 -36.31 18.31
N PRO A 505 8.06 -37.60 17.89
CA PRO A 505 6.84 -38.26 17.43
C PRO A 505 5.78 -38.38 18.54
N GLU A 506 4.54 -38.05 18.17
CA GLU A 506 3.35 -38.28 18.98
C GLU A 506 2.56 -39.47 18.43
N THR A 507 1.97 -40.29 19.29
CA THR A 507 1.19 -41.47 18.90
C THR A 507 -0.30 -41.16 18.91
N ILE A 508 -0.96 -41.46 17.78
CA ILE A 508 -2.40 -41.28 17.58
C ILE A 508 -3.05 -42.65 17.37
N THR A 509 -4.09 -42.96 18.12
CA THR A 509 -4.90 -44.18 17.90
C THR A 509 -6.08 -43.86 17.00
N SER A 510 -6.28 -44.63 15.94
CA SER A 510 -7.40 -44.55 15.01
C SER A 510 -7.55 -45.85 14.23
N GLN A 511 -8.77 -46.36 14.14
CA GLN A 511 -9.09 -47.54 13.32
C GLN A 511 -9.13 -47.21 11.82
N THR A 512 -9.18 -45.93 11.46
CA THR A 512 -9.14 -45.47 10.06
C THR A 512 -7.90 -44.61 9.83
N MET A 513 -7.54 -44.42 8.56
CA MET A 513 -6.48 -43.48 8.19
C MET A 513 -6.79 -42.10 8.72
N ILE A 514 -5.82 -41.51 9.44
CA ILE A 514 -5.95 -40.17 10.01
C ILE A 514 -5.91 -39.08 8.93
N GLN A 515 -6.71 -38.03 9.10
CA GLN A 515 -6.59 -36.80 8.28
C GLN A 515 -5.94 -35.71 9.12
N VAL A 516 -4.86 -35.13 8.60
CA VAL A 516 -4.07 -34.12 9.30
C VAL A 516 -4.39 -32.73 8.74
N ASP A 517 -4.79 -31.81 9.62
CA ASP A 517 -5.15 -30.42 9.30
C ASP A 517 -6.17 -30.31 8.15
N PRO A 518 -7.39 -30.85 8.32
CA PRO A 518 -8.39 -30.91 7.26
C PRO A 518 -8.91 -29.54 6.82
N LYS A 519 -8.83 -28.53 7.72
CA LYS A 519 -9.25 -27.15 7.43
C LYS A 519 -8.13 -26.31 6.76
N VAL A 520 -6.92 -26.87 6.63
CA VAL A 520 -5.77 -26.21 5.97
C VAL A 520 -5.36 -24.92 6.69
N TYR A 521 -4.87 -25.06 7.90
CA TYR A 521 -4.29 -23.96 8.67
C TYR A 521 -2.82 -23.73 8.34
N TYR A 522 -2.16 -24.69 7.69
CA TYR A 522 -0.75 -24.62 7.30
C TYR A 522 -0.55 -24.87 5.80
N LEU A 523 0.39 -24.13 5.19
CA LEU A 523 0.99 -24.54 3.91
C LEU A 523 1.94 -25.70 4.22
N LYS A 524 1.50 -26.94 3.94
CA LYS A 524 2.17 -28.15 4.40
C LYS A 524 2.42 -29.15 3.31
N LYS A 525 3.35 -30.06 3.60
CA LYS A 525 3.62 -31.31 2.88
C LYS A 525 3.46 -32.46 3.88
N LEU A 526 2.61 -33.41 3.57
CA LEU A 526 2.46 -34.64 4.33
C LEU A 526 3.31 -35.73 3.70
N VAL A 527 4.14 -36.38 4.52
CA VAL A 527 5.00 -37.51 4.12
C VAL A 527 4.50 -38.73 4.85
N TYR A 528 4.10 -39.74 4.10
CA TYR A 528 3.63 -41.03 4.62
C TYR A 528 4.73 -42.06 4.49
N GLU A 529 5.16 -42.71 5.61
CA GLU A 529 6.17 -43.74 5.72
C GLU A 529 5.58 -45.11 6.09
#